data_881150cac934687619aa66b33f06c7a5
#
_entry.id   881150cac934687619aa66b33f06c7a5
#
_cell.length_a   1.000
_cell.length_b   1.000
_cell.length_c   1.000
_cell.angle_alpha   90.00
_cell.angle_beta   90.00
_cell.angle_gamma   90.00
#
_symmetry.space_group_name_H-M   'P 1'
#
loop_
_entity.id
_entity.type
_entity.pdbx_description
1 polymer ?
#
loop_
_entity_poly.entity_id
_entity_poly.type
_entity_poly.pdbx_seq_one_letter_code
_entity_poly.pdbx_strand_id
1 'polypeptide(L)'
;MHASTQVPRSAKHESVDNNLTDEDVALIGKALSHPARIQIIRLLLSKKTCIGGDIVDVVGLAQSTVSEHLRILKASGIIIGEITRPRVCYSLNPLRLNHFKDFLGLILDSDAEASNVESACWVSPEKTQ
;
A
#
# COMPACT_ATOMS: atom_id res chain seq x y z
N MET A 1 -24.04 -26.20 -9.07
CA MET A 1 -24.07 -25.68 -10.26
C MET A 1 -24.04 -24.24 -10.26
N HIS A 2 -24.36 -23.71 -9.21
CA HIS A 2 -24.35 -22.35 -9.23
C HIS A 2 -23.05 -21.78 -9.00
N ALA A 3 -22.14 -22.48 -8.48
CA ALA A 3 -20.84 -21.95 -8.24
C ALA A 3 -20.21 -21.48 -9.50
N SER A 4 -20.61 -22.08 -10.58
CA SER A 4 -19.93 -21.68 -11.77
C SER A 4 -20.18 -20.26 -12.12
N THR A 5 -21.22 -19.71 -11.60
CA THR A 5 -21.46 -18.36 -12.01
C THR A 5 -20.49 -17.41 -11.42
N GLN A 6 -19.99 -17.68 -10.24
CA GLN A 6 -19.07 -16.77 -9.74
C GLN A 6 -17.78 -16.89 -10.40
N VAL A 7 -17.39 -18.03 -10.78
CA VAL A 7 -16.09 -18.20 -11.33
C VAL A 7 -15.89 -17.38 -12.57
N PRO A 8 -16.78 -17.36 -13.49
CA PRO A 8 -16.55 -16.54 -14.67
C PRO A 8 -16.39 -15.09 -14.32
N ARG A 9 -17.10 -14.66 -13.34
CA ARG A 9 -16.99 -13.30 -13.02
C ARG A 9 -15.65 -12.95 -12.50
N SER A 10 -15.11 -13.77 -11.66
CA SER A 10 -13.82 -13.45 -11.17
C SER A 10 -12.81 -13.60 -12.26
N ALA A 11 -13.01 -14.48 -13.18
CA ALA A 11 -12.02 -14.61 -14.20
C ALA A 11 -11.91 -13.37 -15.00
N LYS A 12 -13.01 -12.81 -15.43
CA LYS A 12 -12.84 -11.66 -16.19
C LYS A 12 -12.33 -10.57 -15.40
N HIS A 13 -12.53 -10.66 -14.12
CA HIS A 13 -12.07 -9.65 -13.33
C HIS A 13 -10.63 -9.50 -13.41
N GLU A 14 -9.89 -10.53 -13.45
CA GLU A 14 -8.55 -10.36 -13.40
C GLU A 14 -7.96 -9.77 -14.55
N SER A 15 -8.53 -9.85 -15.64
CA SER A 15 -7.83 -9.32 -16.75
C SER A 15 -7.71 -7.84 -16.62
N VAL A 16 -8.61 -7.25 -15.95
CA VAL A 16 -8.54 -5.86 -15.93
C VAL A 16 -7.87 -5.37 -14.81
N ASP A 17 -7.54 -6.21 -13.98
CA ASP A 17 -7.51 -5.82 -12.82
C ASP A 17 -6.36 -5.65 -12.17
N ASN A 18 -5.47 -5.18 -12.65
CA ASN A 18 -4.43 -4.66 -11.94
C ASN A 18 -4.83 -3.37 -11.33
N ASN A 19 -6.05 -2.98 -11.49
CA ASN A 19 -6.48 -1.73 -10.91
C ASN A 19 -6.84 -1.92 -9.48
N LEU A 20 -6.32 -1.12 -8.63
CA LEU A 20 -6.73 -1.14 -7.24
C LEU A 20 -8.06 -0.44 -7.10
N THR A 21 -8.87 -0.93 -6.18
CA THR A 21 -10.10 -0.24 -5.86
C THR A 21 -9.78 0.98 -5.01
N ASP A 22 -10.75 1.84 -4.85
CA ASP A 22 -10.56 3.01 -4.00
C ASP A 22 -10.22 2.60 -2.57
N GLU A 23 -10.82 1.54 -2.09
CA GLU A 23 -10.51 1.08 -0.75
C GLU A 23 -9.08 0.58 -0.67
N ASP A 24 -8.61 -0.10 -1.71
CA ASP A 24 -7.23 -0.57 -1.70
C ASP A 24 -6.27 0.59 -1.68
N VAL A 25 -6.52 1.61 -2.48
CA VAL A 25 -5.65 2.76 -2.51
C VAL A 25 -5.67 3.46 -1.15
N ALA A 26 -6.84 3.57 -0.55
CA ALA A 26 -6.94 4.20 0.75
C ALA A 26 -6.21 3.42 1.83
N LEU A 27 -6.27 2.09 1.78
CA LEU A 27 -5.54 1.30 2.75
C LEU A 27 -4.03 1.48 2.60
N ILE A 28 -3.55 1.56 1.37
CA ILE A 28 -2.15 1.79 1.16
C ILE A 28 -1.76 3.18 1.67
N GLY A 29 -2.59 4.17 1.39
CA GLY A 29 -2.33 5.50 1.90
C GLY A 29 -2.27 5.54 3.40
N LYS A 30 -3.20 4.83 4.06
CA LYS A 30 -3.19 4.79 5.50
C LYS A 30 -1.91 4.14 6.01
N ALA A 31 -1.48 3.08 5.35
CA ALA A 31 -0.29 2.38 5.79
C ALA A 31 0.95 3.27 5.67
N LEU A 32 0.96 4.18 4.72
CA LEU A 32 2.10 5.05 4.51
C LEU A 32 2.01 6.37 5.28
N SER A 33 0.99 6.56 6.06
CA SER A 33 0.74 7.85 6.67
C SER A 33 1.36 8.04 8.05
N HIS A 34 2.23 7.17 8.47
CA HIS A 34 2.85 7.28 9.79
C HIS A 34 4.34 7.00 9.68
N PRO A 35 5.17 7.86 10.29
CA PRO A 35 6.62 7.65 10.17
C PRO A 35 7.12 6.30 10.64
N ALA A 36 6.53 5.76 11.69
CA ALA A 36 6.98 4.47 12.19
C ALA A 36 6.74 3.38 11.16
N ARG A 37 5.66 3.48 10.41
CA ARG A 37 5.40 2.48 9.39
C ARG A 37 6.37 2.61 8.23
N ILE A 38 6.78 3.84 7.91
CA ILE A 38 7.81 4.03 6.90
C ILE A 38 9.12 3.42 7.38
N GLN A 39 9.43 3.57 8.66
CA GLN A 39 10.64 2.96 9.19
C GLN A 39 10.61 1.44 9.07
N ILE A 40 9.47 0.83 9.32
CA ILE A 40 9.36 -0.60 9.17
C ILE A 40 9.59 -1.01 7.72
N ILE A 41 9.02 -0.26 6.78
CA ILE A 41 9.22 -0.57 5.38
C ILE A 41 10.69 -0.45 5.01
N ARG A 42 11.35 0.60 5.49
CA ARG A 42 12.76 0.76 5.18
C ARG A 42 13.60 -0.37 5.78
N LEU A 43 13.22 -0.81 6.96
CA LEU A 43 13.93 -1.91 7.58
C LEU A 43 13.77 -3.17 6.74
N LEU A 44 12.57 -3.45 6.27
CA LEU A 44 12.36 -4.62 5.45
C LEU A 44 13.10 -4.51 4.11
N LEU A 45 13.20 -3.30 3.58
CA LEU A 45 13.97 -3.11 2.38
C LEU A 45 15.45 -3.42 2.59
N SER A 46 15.97 -3.03 3.74
CA SER A 46 17.38 -3.20 3.98
C SER A 46 17.77 -4.64 4.25
N LYS A 47 16.85 -5.41 4.79
CA LYS A 47 17.22 -6.76 5.18
C LYS A 47 17.03 -7.79 4.10
N LYS A 48 16.08 -7.63 3.25
CA LYS A 48 15.88 -8.59 2.20
C LYS A 48 15.50 -9.96 2.65
N THR A 49 15.44 -10.20 3.90
CA THR A 49 15.02 -11.47 4.41
C THR A 49 13.97 -11.20 5.44
N CYS A 50 13.41 -12.27 5.90
CA CYS A 50 12.38 -12.20 6.88
C CYS A 50 12.92 -11.64 8.17
N ILE A 51 12.21 -10.70 8.76
CA ILE A 51 12.56 -10.22 10.07
C ILE A 51 11.33 -10.19 10.92
N GLY A 52 11.53 -10.39 12.19
CA GLY A 52 10.45 -10.38 13.14
C GLY A 52 10.77 -9.55 14.35
N GLY A 53 11.42 -10.13 15.32
CA GLY A 53 11.66 -9.43 16.56
C GLY A 53 12.47 -8.18 16.45
N ASP A 54 13.32 -8.10 15.44
CA ASP A 54 14.15 -6.91 15.30
C ASP A 54 13.36 -5.65 15.07
N ILE A 55 12.14 -5.78 14.59
CA ILE A 55 11.37 -4.59 14.28
C ILE A 55 11.13 -3.76 15.52
N VAL A 56 10.84 -4.42 16.64
CA VAL A 56 10.59 -3.70 17.87
C VAL A 56 11.83 -2.92 18.28
N ASP A 57 12.98 -3.56 18.18
CA ASP A 57 14.20 -2.91 18.59
C ASP A 57 14.55 -1.72 17.71
N VAL A 58 14.39 -1.86 16.42
CA VAL A 58 14.79 -0.79 15.52
C VAL A 58 13.83 0.38 15.59
N VAL A 59 12.54 0.10 15.68
CA VAL A 59 11.58 1.18 15.69
C VAL A 59 11.57 1.89 17.03
N GLY A 60 11.91 1.18 18.09
CA GLY A 60 11.99 1.83 19.38
C GLY A 60 10.67 2.14 20.04
N LEU A 61 9.63 1.44 19.65
CA LEU A 61 8.33 1.63 20.24
C LEU A 61 7.92 0.38 21.00
N ALA A 62 6.90 0.50 21.81
CA ALA A 62 6.41 -0.64 22.55
C ALA A 62 5.91 -1.71 21.61
N GLN A 63 5.98 -2.96 22.02
CA GLN A 63 5.61 -4.05 21.18
C GLN A 63 4.16 -3.96 20.71
N SER A 64 3.25 -3.54 21.59
CA SER A 64 1.85 -3.45 21.19
C SER A 64 1.65 -2.40 20.11
N THR A 65 2.41 -1.32 20.17
CA THR A 65 2.33 -0.27 19.16
C THR A 65 2.89 -0.77 17.84
N VAL A 66 4.02 -1.47 17.89
CA VAL A 66 4.60 -2.03 16.67
C VAL A 66 3.65 -3.04 16.07
N SER A 67 2.99 -3.84 16.91
CA SER A 67 2.05 -4.83 16.40
C SER A 67 0.89 -4.15 15.67
N GLU A 68 0.44 -3.02 16.16
CA GLU A 68 -0.64 -2.32 15.48
C GLU A 68 -0.17 -1.75 14.15
N HIS A 69 1.05 -1.23 14.09
CA HIS A 69 1.59 -0.75 12.83
C HIS A 69 1.73 -1.88 11.83
N LEU A 70 2.17 -3.05 12.28
CA LEU A 70 2.30 -4.19 11.40
C LEU A 70 0.93 -4.66 10.91
N ARG A 71 -0.08 -4.60 11.78
CA ARG A 71 -1.42 -4.98 11.39
C ARG A 71 -1.92 -4.09 10.25
N ILE A 72 -1.68 -2.79 10.35
CA ILE A 72 -2.12 -1.85 9.34
C ILE A 72 -1.36 -2.09 8.03
N LEU A 73 -0.07 -2.34 8.13
CA LEU A 73 0.72 -2.63 6.93
C LEU A 73 0.28 -3.92 6.26
N LYS A 74 -0.07 -4.93 7.05
CA LYS A 74 -0.56 -6.18 6.47
C LYS A 74 -1.92 -5.97 5.82
N ALA A 75 -2.79 -5.22 6.47
CA ALA A 75 -4.12 -4.99 5.91
C ALA A 75 -4.06 -4.29 4.57
N SER A 76 -3.04 -3.47 4.35
CA SER A 76 -2.89 -2.78 3.09
C SER A 76 -2.30 -3.67 2.01
N GLY A 77 -1.73 -4.80 2.40
CA GLY A 77 -1.05 -5.67 1.45
C GLY A 77 0.38 -5.30 1.17
N ILE A 78 0.90 -4.24 1.80
CA ILE A 78 2.28 -3.84 1.56
C ILE A 78 3.24 -4.85 2.11
N ILE A 79 2.91 -5.47 3.24
CA ILE A 79 3.76 -6.52 3.78
C ILE A 79 2.97 -7.80 3.91
N ILE A 80 3.69 -8.88 3.90
CA ILE A 80 3.14 -10.19 4.08
C ILE A 80 3.76 -10.77 5.33
N GLY A 81 2.93 -11.36 6.18
CA GLY A 81 3.45 -11.98 7.39
C GLY A 81 3.21 -13.47 7.36
N GLU A 82 4.24 -14.23 7.66
CA GLU A 82 4.15 -15.65 7.72
C GLU A 82 4.46 -16.10 9.12
N ILE A 83 3.62 -16.93 9.68
CA ILE A 83 3.84 -17.40 11.02
C ILE A 83 4.53 -18.75 10.96
N THR A 84 5.77 -18.77 11.37
CA THR A 84 6.54 -19.99 11.43
C THR A 84 6.98 -20.10 12.85
N ARG A 85 6.23 -20.79 13.63
CA ARG A 85 6.50 -20.81 15.04
C ARG A 85 7.90 -21.26 15.33
N PRO A 86 8.53 -20.59 16.26
CA PRO A 86 7.93 -19.65 17.20
C PRO A 86 8.00 -18.19 16.77
N ARG A 87 8.23 -17.89 15.51
CA ARG A 87 8.37 -16.50 15.15
C ARG A 87 7.50 -16.16 13.96
N VAL A 88 7.29 -14.89 13.77
CA VAL A 88 6.56 -14.40 12.63
C VAL A 88 7.54 -13.72 11.71
N CYS A 89 7.40 -13.97 10.43
CA CYS A 89 8.32 -13.46 9.44
C CYS A 89 7.60 -12.48 8.56
N TYR A 90 8.14 -11.29 8.40
CA TYR A 90 7.53 -10.27 7.59
C TYR A 90 8.39 -9.93 6.38
N SER A 91 7.76 -9.73 5.26
CA SER A 91 8.48 -9.34 4.04
C SER A 91 7.61 -8.38 3.23
N LEU A 92 8.24 -7.65 2.35
CA LEU A 92 7.50 -6.72 1.50
C LEU A 92 6.82 -7.46 0.37
N ASN A 93 5.73 -6.88 -0.10
CA ASN A 93 4.99 -7.41 -1.22
C ASN A 93 5.11 -6.45 -2.39
N PRO A 94 6.07 -6.65 -3.27
CA PRO A 94 6.30 -5.68 -4.34
C PRO A 94 5.14 -5.56 -5.31
N LEU A 95 4.37 -6.63 -5.47
CA LEU A 95 3.26 -6.57 -6.39
C LEU A 95 2.25 -5.52 -5.97
N ARG A 96 2.00 -5.46 -4.68
CA ARG A 96 1.03 -4.49 -4.17
C ARG A 96 1.51 -3.07 -4.42
N LEU A 97 2.78 -2.84 -4.19
CA LEU A 97 3.33 -1.51 -4.40
C LEU A 97 3.39 -1.17 -5.89
N ASN A 98 3.55 -2.17 -6.73
CA ASN A 98 3.54 -1.94 -8.15
C ASN A 98 2.16 -1.46 -8.60
N HIS A 99 1.11 -2.02 -8.06
CA HIS A 99 -0.23 -1.55 -8.39
C HIS A 99 -0.43 -0.12 -7.92
N PHE A 100 0.10 0.21 -6.75
CA PHE A 100 -0.01 1.56 -6.25
C PHE A 100 0.78 2.52 -7.14
N LYS A 101 1.92 2.08 -7.66
CA LYS A 101 2.68 2.89 -8.57
C LYS A 101 1.86 3.19 -9.83
N ASP A 102 1.13 2.20 -10.32
CA ASP A 102 0.31 2.41 -11.49
C ASP A 102 -0.78 3.45 -11.22
N PHE A 103 -1.36 3.40 -10.04
CA PHE A 103 -2.35 4.41 -9.68
C PHE A 103 -1.73 5.79 -9.65
N LEU A 104 -0.55 5.92 -9.04
CA LEU A 104 0.11 7.22 -9.03
C LEU A 104 0.48 7.66 -10.45
N GLY A 105 0.78 6.70 -11.30
CA GLY A 105 1.08 7.01 -12.68
C GLY A 105 -0.07 7.70 -13.39
N LEU A 106 -1.29 7.34 -13.05
CA LEU A 106 -2.44 8.02 -13.65
C LEU A 106 -2.44 9.50 -13.30
N ILE A 107 -2.10 9.81 -12.07
CA ILE A 107 -2.05 11.20 -11.66
C ILE A 107 -0.92 11.92 -12.37
N LEU A 108 0.23 11.28 -12.44
CA LEU A 108 1.37 11.92 -13.05
C LEU A 108 1.17 12.13 -14.54
N ASP A 109 0.53 11.19 -15.20
CA ASP A 109 0.27 11.33 -16.61
C ASP A 109 -0.72 12.46 -16.87
N SER A 110 -1.74 12.54 -16.06
CA SER A 110 -2.71 13.61 -16.26
C SER A 110 -2.08 14.97 -16.00
N ASP A 111 -1.13 15.02 -15.07
CA ASP A 111 -0.46 16.27 -14.84
C ASP A 111 0.42 16.65 -15.99
N ALA A 112 1.05 15.70 -16.62
CA ALA A 112 1.87 15.99 -17.76
C ALA A 112 1.05 16.55 -18.90
N GLU A 113 -0.16 16.06 -19.06
CA GLU A 113 -1.00 16.64 -20.08
C GLU A 113 -1.50 17.99 -19.68
N ALA A 114 -1.78 18.17 -18.43
CA ALA A 114 -2.29 19.44 -17.98
C ALA A 114 -1.27 20.54 -18.08
N SER A 115 -0.04 20.20 -18.09
CA SER A 115 0.96 21.23 -18.18
C SER A 115 0.91 21.93 -19.51
N ASN A 116 0.29 21.34 -20.50
CA ASN A 116 0.13 22.02 -21.73
C ASN A 116 -0.99 23.01 -21.69
N VAL A 117 -1.83 22.91 -20.72
CA VAL A 117 -2.95 23.79 -20.64
C VAL A 117 -2.73 24.63 -19.45
N GLU A 118 -1.83 25.52 -19.56
CA GLU A 118 -1.46 26.20 -18.40
C GLU A 118 -2.53 27.01 -17.82
N SER A 119 -3.51 27.28 -18.53
CA SER A 119 -4.51 28.08 -17.94
C SER A 119 -5.36 27.34 -16.97
N ALA A 120 -5.14 26.11 -16.81
CA ALA A 120 -5.99 25.37 -15.96
C ALA A 120 -5.70 25.62 -14.54
N CYS A 121 -5.47 26.75 -14.12
CA CYS A 121 -5.19 26.92 -12.77
C CYS A 121 -6.42 26.85 -11.97
N TRP A 122 -6.38 26.04 -10.96
CA TRP A 122 -7.47 25.91 -10.06
C TRP A 122 -7.31 26.95 -9.00
N VAL A 123 -8.36 27.68 -8.74
CA VAL A 123 -8.29 28.73 -7.77
C VAL A 123 -8.99 28.27 -6.53
N SER A 124 -8.30 28.32 -5.42
CA SER A 124 -8.87 27.87 -4.19
C SER A 124 -10.00 28.80 -3.76
N PRO A 125 -11.07 28.26 -3.28
CA PRO A 125 -12.17 29.10 -2.85
C PRO A 125 -11.79 30.10 -1.78
N GLU A 126 -10.86 29.78 -0.97
CA GLU A 126 -10.51 30.68 0.03
C GLU A 126 -9.87 31.88 -0.51
N LYS A 127 -9.28 31.80 -1.68
CA LYS A 127 -8.66 32.95 -2.15
C LYS A 127 -9.62 33.92 -2.70
N THR A 128 -10.79 33.53 -2.93
CA THR A 128 -11.71 34.46 -3.51
C THR A 128 -12.33 35.32 -2.50
N GLN A 129 -12.06 35.15 -1.26
CA GLN A 129 -12.61 36.04 -0.35
C GLN A 129 -11.76 37.00 0.01
#